data_34389e9bac3e7928fc64ed5dd8fdb4b8
#
_entry.id   34389e9bac3e7928fc64ed5dd8fdb4b8
#
_cell.length_a   1.000
_cell.length_b   1.000
_cell.length_c   1.000
_cell.angle_alpha   90.00
_cell.angle_beta   90.00
_cell.angle_gamma   90.00
#
_symmetry.space_group_name_H-M   'P 1'
#
loop_
_entity.id
_entity.type
_entity.pdbx_description
1 polymer ?
#
loop_
_entity_poly.entity_id
_entity_poly.type
_entity_poly.pdbx_seq_one_letter_code
_entity_poly.pdbx_strand_id
1 'polypeptide(L)'
;MQLTSSVDLGYPVFERTILPNGLRVVTEQIPSVRSISVGVWIGAGSRDESPEEAGLAHFIEHMVFKGTTRRRGHHIAQRMEAVGGYLNAFTSKEYTCYYARALDEHLERALDVVLDLALDPTFPEKEIEKEQDVVLEEIKMYADAPEDLIFDQYEATIYPDHPLGWPVLGTPETVRSFTRADLRQFVETRYTPNRLVVSVAGNVEHDAVVALVRKLTAGFDRPPVPVERAPVNGYAPKHVVSSKPIQQAHLVVGTRAWGLEDERRTTVSILNTILGGGMSSRLSQNIREKYGYCYSVYSFANMLADAGDFGVYIGVDAGKVDRARHLVERELHKLATRRVSDRMLNRAKTQLKGSMMLGLESMSNRMMRMGKVELAFERYFTLDDVIAHVDGVTADEVRDVAAALFETERLSSIAIVPESA
;
A
#
# COMPACT_ATOMS: atom_id res chain seq x y z
N MET A 1 -29.34 38.36 -22.55
CA MET A 1 -27.94 37.99 -22.83
C MET A 1 -27.74 36.58 -22.24
N GLN A 2 -28.02 35.58 -23.08
CA GLN A 2 -27.91 34.16 -22.68
C GLN A 2 -26.42 33.76 -22.79
N LEU A 3 -25.77 33.52 -21.68
CA LEU A 3 -24.49 32.84 -21.62
C LEU A 3 -24.73 31.34 -21.57
N THR A 4 -24.90 30.72 -22.73
CA THR A 4 -24.79 29.27 -22.88
C THR A 4 -23.36 28.96 -23.32
N SER A 5 -22.41 28.99 -22.39
CA SER A 5 -21.20 28.22 -22.55
C SER A 5 -21.49 26.84 -22.00
N SER A 6 -21.70 25.86 -22.85
CA SER A 6 -21.56 24.45 -22.49
C SER A 6 -20.13 24.29 -22.03
N VAL A 7 -19.93 24.23 -20.71
CA VAL A 7 -18.68 23.75 -20.15
C VAL A 7 -18.66 22.28 -20.53
N ASP A 8 -17.78 21.93 -21.44
CA ASP A 8 -17.44 20.53 -21.69
C ASP A 8 -16.82 20.00 -20.40
N LEU A 9 -17.61 19.37 -19.57
CA LEU A 9 -17.17 18.66 -18.39
C LEU A 9 -16.51 17.37 -18.90
N GLY A 10 -15.30 17.54 -19.51
CA GLY A 10 -14.54 16.43 -20.04
C GLY A 10 -14.44 15.29 -19.02
N TYR A 11 -14.90 14.12 -19.39
CA TYR A 11 -14.70 12.92 -18.59
C TYR A 11 -13.18 12.71 -18.41
N PRO A 12 -12.73 12.18 -17.26
CA PRO A 12 -11.33 11.83 -17.07
C PRO A 12 -10.86 10.93 -18.21
N VAL A 13 -9.79 11.35 -18.91
CA VAL A 13 -9.22 10.58 -20.02
C VAL A 13 -7.96 9.91 -19.52
N PHE A 14 -7.95 8.58 -19.55
CA PHE A 14 -6.77 7.78 -19.26
C PHE A 14 -5.98 7.50 -20.53
N GLU A 15 -4.67 7.73 -20.48
CA GLU A 15 -3.76 7.40 -21.56
C GLU A 15 -2.51 6.70 -21.03
N ARG A 16 -1.90 5.85 -21.89
CA ARG A 16 -0.74 5.01 -21.57
C ARG A 16 0.25 5.00 -22.69
N THR A 17 1.50 5.26 -22.37
CA THR A 17 2.64 5.14 -23.32
C THR A 17 3.75 4.29 -22.69
N ILE A 18 4.32 3.37 -23.48
CA ILE A 18 5.55 2.65 -23.12
C ILE A 18 6.68 3.27 -23.94
N LEU A 19 7.72 3.75 -23.26
CA LEU A 19 8.91 4.30 -23.92
C LEU A 19 9.77 3.16 -24.50
N PRO A 20 10.66 3.45 -25.47
CA PRO A 20 11.50 2.42 -26.09
C PRO A 20 12.37 1.60 -25.12
N ASN A 21 12.74 2.18 -23.98
CA ASN A 21 13.50 1.50 -22.92
C ASN A 21 12.62 0.69 -21.95
N GLY A 22 11.29 0.68 -22.13
CA GLY A 22 10.35 -0.04 -21.27
C GLY A 22 9.73 0.75 -20.12
N LEU A 23 10.14 2.02 -19.88
CA LEU A 23 9.51 2.89 -18.90
C LEU A 23 8.06 3.20 -19.33
N ARG A 24 7.13 3.08 -18.39
CA ARG A 24 5.69 3.28 -18.64
C ARG A 24 5.26 4.64 -18.12
N VAL A 25 4.47 5.34 -18.91
CA VAL A 25 3.86 6.63 -18.55
C VAL A 25 2.35 6.48 -18.64
N VAL A 26 1.65 6.75 -17.55
CA VAL A 26 0.19 6.71 -17.47
C VAL A 26 -0.32 8.05 -16.97
N THR A 27 -1.38 8.57 -17.60
CA THR A 27 -1.98 9.85 -17.21
C THR A 27 -3.49 9.74 -17.10
N GLU A 28 -4.08 10.55 -16.24
CA GLU A 28 -5.52 10.78 -16.19
C GLU A 28 -5.75 12.30 -16.22
N GLN A 29 -6.21 12.77 -17.39
CA GLN A 29 -6.49 14.18 -17.61
C GLN A 29 -7.80 14.59 -16.95
N ILE A 30 -7.77 15.63 -16.12
CA ILE A 30 -8.95 16.23 -15.46
C ILE A 30 -8.87 17.76 -15.65
N PRO A 31 -9.45 18.30 -16.74
CA PRO A 31 -9.31 19.74 -17.08
C PRO A 31 -9.98 20.69 -16.10
N SER A 32 -10.91 20.20 -15.28
CA SER A 32 -11.68 21.01 -14.33
C SER A 32 -10.92 21.41 -13.07
N VAL A 33 -9.72 20.87 -12.84
CA VAL A 33 -8.89 21.19 -11.67
C VAL A 33 -7.66 22.04 -12.06
N ARG A 34 -7.06 22.72 -11.08
CA ARG A 34 -5.84 23.51 -11.26
C ARG A 34 -4.63 22.86 -10.56
N SER A 35 -4.73 21.57 -10.27
CA SER A 35 -3.71 20.82 -9.56
C SER A 35 -3.31 19.56 -10.31
N ILE A 36 -2.10 19.09 -9.99
CA ILE A 36 -1.55 17.83 -10.46
C ILE A 36 -1.03 17.00 -9.30
N SER A 37 -1.06 15.70 -9.48
CA SER A 37 -0.29 14.74 -8.66
C SER A 37 0.56 13.89 -9.58
N VAL A 38 1.84 13.82 -9.27
CA VAL A 38 2.87 13.10 -10.04
C VAL A 38 3.48 12.03 -9.16
N GLY A 39 3.57 10.80 -9.64
CA GLY A 39 4.24 9.69 -8.95
C GLY A 39 5.24 8.98 -9.85
N VAL A 40 6.41 8.68 -9.32
CA VAL A 40 7.39 7.75 -9.90
C VAL A 40 7.39 6.49 -9.05
N TRP A 41 6.94 5.43 -9.65
CA TRP A 41 6.76 4.12 -9.03
C TRP A 41 7.86 3.18 -9.45
N ILE A 42 8.41 2.48 -8.50
CA ILE A 42 9.40 1.44 -8.71
C ILE A 42 8.76 0.12 -8.29
N GLY A 43 8.70 -0.88 -9.17
CA GLY A 43 8.22 -2.21 -8.87
C GLY A 43 9.23 -3.03 -8.04
N ALA A 44 9.75 -2.40 -6.99
CA ALA A 44 10.63 -3.00 -6.00
C ALA A 44 10.30 -2.44 -4.62
N GLY A 45 10.26 -3.31 -3.61
CA GLY A 45 10.01 -2.99 -2.22
C GLY A 45 10.70 -4.01 -1.30
N SER A 46 10.28 -4.11 -0.04
CA SER A 46 10.95 -4.99 0.93
C SER A 46 10.84 -6.48 0.59
N ARG A 47 9.87 -6.90 -0.24
CA ARG A 47 9.77 -8.27 -0.75
C ARG A 47 10.94 -8.64 -1.69
N ASP A 48 11.56 -7.66 -2.31
CA ASP A 48 12.65 -7.85 -3.28
C ASP A 48 14.03 -7.84 -2.62
N GLU A 49 14.10 -7.87 -1.29
CA GLU A 49 15.32 -7.87 -0.47
C GLU A 49 15.79 -9.29 -0.14
N SER A 50 17.11 -9.47 0.01
CA SER A 50 17.70 -10.63 0.68
C SER A 50 17.64 -10.45 2.20
N PRO A 51 17.91 -11.51 3.01
CA PRO A 51 17.94 -11.36 4.46
C PRO A 51 18.92 -10.28 4.95
N GLU A 52 20.05 -10.11 4.26
CA GLU A 52 21.09 -9.10 4.56
C GLU A 52 20.67 -7.70 4.12
N GLU A 53 19.76 -7.60 3.15
CA GLU A 53 19.20 -6.35 2.62
C GLU A 53 17.92 -5.93 3.37
N ALA A 54 17.42 -6.68 4.36
CA ALA A 54 16.15 -6.38 5.01
C ALA A 54 16.10 -4.95 5.56
N GLY A 55 15.16 -4.13 5.04
CA GLY A 55 15.02 -2.69 5.32
C GLY A 55 15.74 -1.76 4.35
N LEU A 56 16.46 -2.28 3.36
CA LEU A 56 17.26 -1.46 2.45
C LEU A 56 16.39 -0.59 1.52
N ALA A 57 15.28 -1.09 1.04
CA ALA A 57 14.35 -0.32 0.21
C ALA A 57 13.79 0.90 0.96
N HIS A 58 13.42 0.73 2.22
CA HIS A 58 12.99 1.81 3.10
C HIS A 58 14.14 2.78 3.41
N PHE A 59 15.32 2.27 3.71
CA PHE A 59 16.48 3.11 3.95
C PHE A 59 16.88 3.95 2.73
N ILE A 60 16.73 3.40 1.51
CA ILE A 60 16.91 4.15 0.26
C ILE A 60 15.88 5.27 0.12
N GLU A 61 14.63 5.03 0.50
CA GLU A 61 13.58 6.06 0.52
C GLU A 61 14.01 7.28 1.35
N HIS A 62 14.57 7.08 2.54
CA HIS A 62 15.13 8.15 3.37
C HIS A 62 16.32 8.84 2.69
N MET A 63 17.19 8.04 2.14
CA MET A 63 18.47 8.52 1.61
C MET A 63 18.38 9.30 0.30
N VAL A 64 17.34 9.11 -0.52
CA VAL A 64 17.17 9.90 -1.77
C VAL A 64 16.96 11.38 -1.50
N PHE A 65 16.38 11.73 -0.34
CA PHE A 65 16.20 13.12 0.08
C PHE A 65 17.49 13.80 0.57
N LYS A 66 18.58 13.06 0.78
CA LYS A 66 19.85 13.62 1.26
C LYS A 66 20.72 14.23 0.15
N GLY A 67 20.38 14.00 -1.11
CA GLY A 67 20.99 14.62 -2.27
C GLY A 67 20.99 13.77 -3.52
N THR A 68 20.95 14.47 -4.64
CA THR A 68 21.11 13.92 -5.99
C THR A 68 22.37 14.48 -6.64
N THR A 69 22.70 14.00 -7.84
CA THR A 69 23.81 14.57 -8.62
C THR A 69 23.61 16.06 -8.94
N ARG A 70 22.34 16.51 -9.02
CA ARG A 70 21.98 17.90 -9.38
C ARG A 70 21.58 18.77 -8.19
N ARG A 71 21.19 18.15 -7.03
CA ARG A 71 20.61 18.87 -5.90
C ARG A 71 21.18 18.42 -4.57
N ARG A 72 21.45 19.37 -3.67
CA ARG A 72 21.70 19.06 -2.24
C ARG A 72 20.36 18.80 -1.53
N GLY A 73 20.37 18.02 -0.46
CA GLY A 73 19.15 17.60 0.24
C GLY A 73 18.18 18.76 0.56
N HIS A 74 18.66 19.87 1.14
CA HIS A 74 17.78 21.00 1.47
C HIS A 74 17.16 21.70 0.23
N HIS A 75 17.81 21.65 -0.92
CA HIS A 75 17.25 22.19 -2.17
C HIS A 75 16.12 21.33 -2.73
N ILE A 76 16.09 20.04 -2.41
CA ILE A 76 15.05 19.10 -2.88
C ILE A 76 13.68 19.52 -2.33
N ALA A 77 13.54 19.61 -1.02
CA ALA A 77 12.31 20.06 -0.37
C ALA A 77 11.95 21.50 -0.78
N GLN A 78 12.90 22.41 -0.70
CA GLN A 78 12.71 23.83 -1.07
C GLN A 78 12.20 24.00 -2.49
N ARG A 79 12.62 23.14 -3.44
CA ARG A 79 12.20 23.21 -4.84
C ARG A 79 10.70 23.05 -5.01
N MET A 80 10.06 22.22 -4.19
CA MET A 80 8.59 22.03 -4.24
C MET A 80 7.87 23.01 -3.31
N GLU A 81 8.36 23.23 -2.09
CA GLU A 81 7.75 24.14 -1.13
C GLU A 81 7.65 25.58 -1.64
N ALA A 82 8.67 26.06 -2.38
CA ALA A 82 8.70 27.40 -2.97
C ALA A 82 7.56 27.70 -3.95
N VAL A 83 6.83 26.68 -4.41
CA VAL A 83 5.65 26.83 -5.29
C VAL A 83 4.37 26.32 -4.61
N GLY A 84 4.38 26.18 -3.28
CA GLY A 84 3.24 25.63 -2.54
C GLY A 84 2.99 24.15 -2.83
N GLY A 85 3.97 23.44 -3.39
CA GLY A 85 3.90 22.02 -3.68
C GLY A 85 4.23 21.18 -2.46
N TYR A 86 3.92 19.88 -2.57
CA TYR A 86 4.20 18.87 -1.57
C TYR A 86 5.01 17.74 -2.19
N LEU A 87 5.99 17.23 -1.48
CA LEU A 87 6.86 16.14 -1.91
C LEU A 87 6.93 15.10 -0.79
N ASN A 88 6.77 13.82 -1.14
CA ASN A 88 6.89 12.73 -0.18
C ASN A 88 7.21 11.41 -0.91
N ALA A 89 7.47 10.37 -0.13
CA ALA A 89 7.68 9.00 -0.61
C ALA A 89 7.06 7.99 0.35
N PHE A 90 6.96 6.75 -0.08
CA PHE A 90 6.67 5.61 0.77
C PHE A 90 7.19 4.33 0.13
N THR A 91 7.56 3.39 0.98
CA THR A 91 7.96 2.03 0.63
C THR A 91 6.94 1.02 1.15
N SER A 92 6.60 0.05 0.33
CA SER A 92 5.76 -1.08 0.69
C SER A 92 6.49 -2.40 0.43
N LYS A 93 5.78 -3.51 0.59
CA LYS A 93 6.36 -4.84 0.32
C LYS A 93 6.80 -5.00 -1.14
N GLU A 94 6.06 -4.48 -2.12
CA GLU A 94 6.27 -4.78 -3.54
C GLU A 94 6.63 -3.57 -4.41
N TYR A 95 6.56 -2.37 -3.88
CA TYR A 95 6.88 -1.14 -4.62
C TYR A 95 7.28 0.01 -3.70
N THR A 96 8.04 0.93 -4.27
CA THR A 96 8.37 2.23 -3.69
C THR A 96 7.79 3.33 -4.58
N CYS A 97 7.32 4.42 -4.01
CA CYS A 97 6.76 5.55 -4.74
C CYS A 97 7.32 6.86 -4.23
N TYR A 98 7.88 7.65 -5.14
CA TYR A 98 8.23 9.06 -4.91
C TYR A 98 7.18 9.92 -5.60
N TYR A 99 6.55 10.85 -4.87
CA TYR A 99 5.45 11.62 -5.44
C TYR A 99 5.42 13.07 -5.01
N ALA A 100 4.86 13.91 -5.88
CA ALA A 100 4.67 15.33 -5.63
C ALA A 100 3.25 15.78 -5.99
N ARG A 101 2.80 16.84 -5.35
CA ARG A 101 1.58 17.58 -5.68
C ARG A 101 1.92 19.03 -5.90
N ALA A 102 1.33 19.64 -6.91
CA ALA A 102 1.53 21.04 -7.21
C ALA A 102 0.35 21.62 -8.02
N LEU A 103 0.42 22.90 -8.37
CA LEU A 103 -0.42 23.46 -9.40
C LEU A 103 0.02 22.95 -10.79
N ASP A 104 -0.89 22.90 -11.73
CA ASP A 104 -0.68 22.42 -13.10
C ASP A 104 0.47 23.12 -13.84
N GLU A 105 0.66 24.44 -13.62
CA GLU A 105 1.76 25.21 -14.17
C GLU A 105 3.17 24.77 -13.71
N HIS A 106 3.25 23.93 -12.69
CA HIS A 106 4.50 23.42 -12.13
C HIS A 106 4.79 21.96 -12.48
N LEU A 107 4.12 21.40 -13.51
CA LEU A 107 4.28 20.00 -13.95
C LEU A 107 5.74 19.64 -14.23
N GLU A 108 6.46 20.43 -15.04
CA GLU A 108 7.87 20.14 -15.35
C GLU A 108 8.73 20.10 -14.08
N ARG A 109 8.49 21.02 -13.15
CA ARG A 109 9.22 21.06 -11.87
C ARG A 109 8.95 19.82 -11.01
N ALA A 110 7.70 19.41 -10.90
CA ALA A 110 7.32 18.24 -10.13
C ALA A 110 7.94 16.97 -10.71
N LEU A 111 7.82 16.76 -12.03
CA LEU A 111 8.45 15.64 -12.72
C LEU A 111 9.98 15.64 -12.57
N ASP A 112 10.62 16.81 -12.74
CA ASP A 112 12.07 16.96 -12.62
C ASP A 112 12.58 16.60 -11.21
N VAL A 113 11.84 16.96 -10.16
CA VAL A 113 12.24 16.63 -8.79
C VAL A 113 12.05 15.15 -8.49
N VAL A 114 10.87 14.57 -8.77
CA VAL A 114 10.62 13.16 -8.40
C VAL A 114 11.44 12.18 -9.23
N LEU A 115 11.70 12.48 -10.51
CA LEU A 115 12.59 11.67 -11.35
C LEU A 115 14.05 11.78 -10.89
N ASP A 116 14.51 12.97 -10.51
CA ASP A 116 15.87 13.17 -9.99
C ASP A 116 16.12 12.37 -8.69
N LEU A 117 15.12 12.34 -7.78
CA LEU A 117 15.17 11.52 -6.57
C LEU A 117 15.30 10.04 -6.90
N ALA A 118 14.48 9.56 -7.83
CA ALA A 118 14.42 8.13 -8.15
C ALA A 118 15.65 7.64 -8.93
N LEU A 119 16.20 8.47 -9.83
CA LEU A 119 17.17 8.02 -10.82
C LEU A 119 18.62 8.35 -10.50
N ASP A 120 18.86 9.47 -9.81
CA ASP A 120 20.20 10.05 -9.61
C ASP A 120 20.59 10.33 -8.15
N PRO A 121 20.17 9.52 -7.16
CA PRO A 121 20.57 9.74 -5.77
C PRO A 121 22.08 9.53 -5.59
N THR A 122 22.71 10.32 -4.71
CA THR A 122 24.18 10.28 -4.48
C THR A 122 24.60 9.47 -3.27
N PHE A 123 23.72 9.30 -2.28
CA PHE A 123 23.97 8.59 -1.03
C PHE A 123 25.25 9.05 -0.33
N PRO A 124 25.31 10.29 0.19
CA PRO A 124 26.52 10.79 0.85
C PRO A 124 26.83 10.00 2.12
N GLU A 125 28.05 9.50 2.30
CA GLU A 125 28.44 8.63 3.42
C GLU A 125 28.12 9.25 4.79
N LYS A 126 28.40 10.54 4.97
CA LYS A 126 28.10 11.26 6.21
C LYS A 126 26.60 11.34 6.53
N GLU A 127 25.74 11.26 5.52
CA GLU A 127 24.29 11.24 5.72
C GLU A 127 23.80 9.81 5.98
N ILE A 128 24.49 8.77 5.49
CA ILE A 128 24.17 7.36 5.80
C ILE A 128 24.27 7.12 7.31
N GLU A 129 25.40 7.50 7.94
CA GLU A 129 25.60 7.34 9.39
C GLU A 129 24.49 8.02 10.21
N LYS A 130 24.14 9.25 9.84
CA LYS A 130 23.06 9.98 10.52
C LYS A 130 21.68 9.32 10.32
N GLU A 131 21.42 8.87 9.11
CA GLU A 131 20.12 8.30 8.79
C GLU A 131 19.94 6.90 9.37
N GLN A 132 21.03 6.15 9.56
CA GLN A 132 21.01 4.92 10.35
C GLN A 132 20.46 5.18 11.76
N ASP A 133 20.95 6.23 12.44
CA ASP A 133 20.42 6.59 13.77
C ASP A 133 18.94 6.99 13.71
N VAL A 134 18.50 7.73 12.68
CA VAL A 134 17.10 8.10 12.51
C VAL A 134 16.21 6.87 12.32
N VAL A 135 16.57 5.95 11.43
CA VAL A 135 15.80 4.72 11.20
C VAL A 135 15.82 3.79 12.42
N LEU A 136 16.93 3.75 13.17
CA LEU A 136 16.97 3.01 14.43
C LEU A 136 16.02 3.58 15.49
N GLU A 137 15.85 4.90 15.56
CA GLU A 137 14.84 5.51 16.44
C GLU A 137 13.43 5.21 15.93
N GLU A 138 13.22 5.19 14.61
CA GLU A 138 11.93 4.80 14.04
C GLU A 138 11.57 3.33 14.37
N ILE A 139 12.53 2.40 14.24
CA ILE A 139 12.33 0.99 14.65
C ILE A 139 11.92 0.90 16.13
N LYS A 140 12.55 1.68 17.02
CA LYS A 140 12.16 1.70 18.44
C LYS A 140 10.75 2.25 18.62
N MET A 141 10.39 3.32 17.92
CA MET A 141 9.06 3.90 17.98
C MET A 141 7.98 2.89 17.56
N TYR A 142 8.22 2.13 16.48
CA TYR A 142 7.32 1.04 16.06
C TYR A 142 7.27 -0.10 17.08
N ALA A 143 8.41 -0.46 17.66
CA ALA A 143 8.47 -1.48 18.72
C ALA A 143 7.72 -1.07 19.99
N ASP A 144 7.58 0.22 20.25
CA ASP A 144 6.84 0.79 21.37
C ASP A 144 5.36 1.05 21.06
N ALA A 145 4.95 0.92 19.79
CA ALA A 145 3.57 1.04 19.33
C ALA A 145 2.94 -0.36 19.11
N PRO A 146 2.23 -0.91 20.11
CA PRO A 146 1.73 -2.29 20.04
C PRO A 146 0.69 -2.50 18.93
N GLU A 147 -0.01 -1.45 18.53
CA GLU A 147 -0.98 -1.45 17.43
C GLU A 147 -0.32 -1.58 16.04
N ASP A 148 0.94 -1.16 15.90
CA ASP A 148 1.73 -1.33 14.69
C ASP A 148 2.54 -2.63 14.75
N LEU A 149 3.24 -2.86 15.85
CA LEU A 149 4.06 -4.06 16.08
C LEU A 149 3.29 -5.37 15.88
N ILE A 150 2.00 -5.40 16.23
CA ILE A 150 1.19 -6.62 16.08
C ILE A 150 1.03 -7.03 14.62
N PHE A 151 1.05 -6.10 13.67
CA PHE A 151 1.00 -6.40 12.25
C PHE A 151 2.30 -7.00 11.75
N ASP A 152 3.46 -6.53 12.20
CA ASP A 152 4.75 -7.16 11.90
C ASP A 152 4.79 -8.61 12.43
N GLN A 153 4.33 -8.85 13.66
CA GLN A 153 4.24 -10.20 14.23
C GLN A 153 3.22 -11.08 13.48
N TYR A 154 2.12 -10.49 13.02
CA TYR A 154 1.13 -11.19 12.20
C TYR A 154 1.73 -11.57 10.85
N GLU A 155 2.35 -10.63 10.13
CA GLU A 155 2.98 -10.90 8.84
C GLU A 155 4.09 -11.95 8.94
N ALA A 156 4.95 -11.88 9.97
CA ALA A 156 5.97 -12.90 10.23
C ALA A 156 5.36 -14.29 10.50
N THR A 157 4.16 -14.34 11.06
CA THR A 157 3.43 -15.60 11.30
C THR A 157 2.77 -16.12 10.02
N ILE A 158 2.19 -15.24 9.22
CA ILE A 158 1.50 -15.58 7.98
C ILE A 158 2.51 -15.95 6.87
N TYR A 159 3.67 -15.29 6.83
CA TYR A 159 4.71 -15.48 5.82
C TYR A 159 6.04 -15.94 6.45
N PRO A 160 6.07 -17.10 7.11
CA PRO A 160 7.29 -17.59 7.77
C PRO A 160 8.41 -17.80 6.74
N ASP A 161 9.63 -17.42 7.12
CA ASP A 161 10.84 -17.58 6.30
C ASP A 161 10.74 -16.97 4.89
N HIS A 162 9.93 -15.92 4.73
CA HIS A 162 9.71 -15.25 3.47
C HIS A 162 9.80 -13.72 3.63
N PRO A 163 10.35 -12.96 2.65
CA PRO A 163 10.50 -11.50 2.75
C PRO A 163 9.20 -10.74 3.04
N LEU A 164 8.04 -11.24 2.65
CA LEU A 164 6.75 -10.66 3.03
C LEU A 164 6.49 -10.65 4.54
N GLY A 165 7.12 -11.53 5.29
CA GLY A 165 7.02 -11.59 6.74
C GLY A 165 8.08 -10.74 7.47
N TRP A 166 9.01 -10.11 6.77
CA TRP A 166 10.02 -9.24 7.39
C TRP A 166 9.48 -7.82 7.54
N PRO A 167 9.85 -7.09 8.61
CA PRO A 167 9.51 -5.68 8.74
C PRO A 167 10.04 -4.84 7.57
N VAL A 168 9.26 -3.90 7.08
CA VAL A 168 9.70 -2.99 6.00
C VAL A 168 10.87 -2.11 6.44
N LEU A 169 10.93 -1.80 7.73
CA LEU A 169 12.01 -1.02 8.36
C LEU A 169 13.33 -1.81 8.50
N GLY A 170 13.30 -3.14 8.30
CA GLY A 170 14.43 -4.01 8.58
C GLY A 170 14.66 -4.26 10.07
N THR A 171 15.89 -4.61 10.43
CA THR A 171 16.32 -4.84 11.81
C THR A 171 17.44 -3.87 12.20
N PRO A 172 17.68 -3.64 13.51
CA PRO A 172 18.81 -2.83 13.94
C PRO A 172 20.16 -3.31 13.39
N GLU A 173 20.32 -4.60 13.20
CA GLU A 173 21.52 -5.23 12.68
C GLU A 173 21.74 -4.92 11.21
N THR A 174 20.69 -5.11 10.38
CA THR A 174 20.76 -4.86 8.94
C THR A 174 20.93 -3.37 8.66
N VAL A 175 20.15 -2.49 9.32
CA VAL A 175 20.25 -1.04 9.14
C VAL A 175 21.65 -0.51 9.45
N ARG A 176 22.31 -1.01 10.52
CA ARG A 176 23.70 -0.61 10.85
C ARG A 176 24.72 -1.11 9.84
N SER A 177 24.43 -2.16 9.10
CA SER A 177 25.36 -2.74 8.14
C SER A 177 25.35 -2.05 6.78
N PHE A 178 24.32 -1.26 6.45
CA PHE A 178 24.15 -0.66 5.13
C PHE A 178 25.28 0.30 4.76
N THR A 179 25.87 0.06 3.62
CA THR A 179 26.92 0.90 3.03
C THR A 179 26.40 1.61 1.77
N ARG A 180 27.12 2.63 1.34
CA ARG A 180 26.84 3.30 0.06
C ARG A 180 26.86 2.33 -1.14
N ALA A 181 27.69 1.30 -1.08
CA ALA A 181 27.77 0.29 -2.14
C ALA A 181 26.46 -0.50 -2.23
N ASP A 182 25.89 -0.90 -1.10
CA ASP A 182 24.62 -1.66 -1.04
C ASP A 182 23.47 -0.84 -1.61
N LEU A 183 23.35 0.44 -1.19
CA LEU A 183 22.32 1.34 -1.70
C LEU A 183 22.41 1.50 -3.24
N ARG A 184 23.63 1.71 -3.74
CA ARG A 184 23.87 1.85 -5.17
C ARG A 184 23.53 0.57 -5.92
N GLN A 185 23.99 -0.57 -5.43
CA GLN A 185 23.73 -1.88 -6.05
C GLN A 185 22.22 -2.14 -6.12
N PHE A 186 21.48 -1.86 -5.05
CA PHE A 186 20.02 -2.02 -5.03
C PHE A 186 19.34 -1.14 -6.10
N VAL A 187 19.70 0.15 -6.16
CA VAL A 187 19.14 1.08 -7.15
C VAL A 187 19.56 0.68 -8.58
N GLU A 188 20.80 0.29 -8.81
CA GLU A 188 21.29 -0.12 -10.13
C GLU A 188 20.59 -1.37 -10.65
N THR A 189 20.29 -2.32 -9.79
CA THR A 189 19.70 -3.61 -10.18
C THR A 189 18.17 -3.62 -10.18
N ARG A 190 17.52 -2.78 -9.37
CA ARG A 190 16.07 -2.82 -9.20
C ARG A 190 15.34 -1.61 -9.77
N TYR A 191 16.00 -0.44 -9.88
CA TYR A 191 15.40 0.75 -10.51
C TYR A 191 15.72 0.76 -12.01
N THR A 192 15.10 -0.19 -12.72
CA THR A 192 15.28 -0.37 -14.16
C THR A 192 14.05 0.11 -14.93
N PRO A 193 14.17 0.57 -16.19
CA PRO A 193 13.06 1.17 -16.92
C PRO A 193 11.80 0.31 -16.95
N ASN A 194 11.91 -1.00 -17.11
CA ASN A 194 10.78 -1.93 -17.14
C ASN A 194 10.07 -2.08 -15.78
N ARG A 195 10.71 -1.69 -14.68
CA ARG A 195 10.11 -1.65 -13.35
C ARG A 195 9.57 -0.28 -12.96
N LEU A 196 9.75 0.74 -13.82
CA LEU A 196 9.32 2.10 -13.54
C LEU A 196 7.99 2.43 -14.20
N VAL A 197 7.14 3.12 -13.44
CA VAL A 197 5.91 3.76 -13.93
C VAL A 197 5.90 5.21 -13.49
N VAL A 198 5.71 6.12 -14.42
CA VAL A 198 5.38 7.51 -14.14
C VAL A 198 3.87 7.67 -14.26
N SER A 199 3.20 8.01 -13.18
CA SER A 199 1.75 8.25 -13.16
C SER A 199 1.46 9.71 -12.85
N VAL A 200 0.59 10.34 -13.65
CA VAL A 200 0.20 11.75 -13.47
C VAL A 200 -1.30 11.90 -13.56
N ALA A 201 -1.92 12.52 -12.56
CA ALA A 201 -3.34 12.86 -12.57
C ALA A 201 -3.54 14.37 -12.37
N GLY A 202 -4.50 14.95 -13.07
CA GLY A 202 -4.87 16.36 -12.96
C GLY A 202 -5.01 17.06 -14.28
N ASN A 203 -4.84 18.39 -14.29
CA ASN A 203 -4.91 19.18 -15.52
C ASN A 203 -3.61 19.06 -16.32
N VAL A 204 -3.50 17.99 -17.11
CA VAL A 204 -2.30 17.65 -17.89
C VAL A 204 -2.68 17.08 -19.25
N GLU A 205 -1.83 17.34 -20.25
CA GLU A 205 -1.90 16.69 -21.56
C GLU A 205 -0.92 15.52 -21.61
N HIS A 206 -1.37 14.34 -22.03
CA HIS A 206 -0.55 13.13 -22.07
C HIS A 206 0.76 13.29 -22.84
N ASP A 207 0.67 13.82 -24.06
CA ASP A 207 1.84 14.00 -24.91
C ASP A 207 2.87 14.97 -24.31
N ALA A 208 2.41 16.00 -23.59
CA ALA A 208 3.29 16.91 -22.86
C ALA A 208 4.02 16.20 -21.72
N VAL A 209 3.31 15.35 -20.94
CA VAL A 209 3.92 14.53 -19.90
C VAL A 209 4.95 13.55 -20.49
N VAL A 210 4.59 12.85 -21.57
CA VAL A 210 5.49 11.90 -22.24
C VAL A 210 6.75 12.62 -22.77
N ALA A 211 6.59 13.78 -23.38
CA ALA A 211 7.73 14.57 -23.88
C ALA A 211 8.67 15.01 -22.74
N LEU A 212 8.11 15.45 -21.60
CA LEU A 212 8.89 15.83 -20.41
C LEU A 212 9.61 14.60 -19.81
N VAL A 213 8.91 13.47 -19.65
CA VAL A 213 9.53 12.25 -19.15
C VAL A 213 10.69 11.82 -20.05
N ARG A 214 10.49 11.78 -21.38
CA ARG A 214 11.57 11.47 -22.33
C ARG A 214 12.77 12.39 -22.18
N LYS A 215 12.53 13.71 -22.05
CA LYS A 215 13.59 14.71 -21.85
C LYS A 215 14.34 14.47 -20.55
N LEU A 216 13.62 14.24 -19.44
CA LEU A 216 14.18 14.12 -18.10
C LEU A 216 14.85 12.77 -17.85
N THR A 217 14.47 11.75 -18.59
CA THR A 217 15.08 10.41 -18.52
C THR A 217 16.04 10.13 -19.68
N ALA A 218 16.42 11.16 -20.44
CA ALA A 218 17.41 11.02 -21.52
C ALA A 218 18.75 10.54 -20.93
N GLY A 219 19.23 9.37 -21.38
CA GLY A 219 20.43 8.73 -20.83
C GLY A 219 20.18 7.76 -19.66
N PHE A 220 18.96 7.63 -19.19
CA PHE A 220 18.57 6.55 -18.28
C PHE A 220 18.35 5.27 -19.10
N ASP A 221 19.43 4.53 -19.29
CA ASP A 221 19.46 3.30 -20.08
C ASP A 221 20.11 2.20 -19.25
N ARG A 222 19.31 1.56 -18.39
CA ARG A 222 19.70 0.37 -17.64
C ARG A 222 19.07 -0.86 -18.29
N PRO A 223 19.79 -1.98 -18.37
CA PRO A 223 19.21 -3.20 -18.94
C PRO A 223 17.99 -3.64 -18.11
N PRO A 224 16.92 -4.11 -18.76
CA PRO A 224 15.75 -4.62 -18.05
C PRO A 224 16.14 -5.85 -17.23
N VAL A 225 15.72 -5.88 -15.98
CA VAL A 225 15.92 -7.01 -15.08
C VAL A 225 14.54 -7.65 -14.81
N PRO A 226 14.39 -8.98 -15.02
CA PRO A 226 13.16 -9.68 -14.66
C PRO A 226 12.82 -9.49 -13.18
N VAL A 227 11.52 -9.44 -12.87
CA VAL A 227 11.03 -9.47 -11.49
C VAL A 227 10.88 -10.92 -11.10
N GLU A 228 11.87 -11.45 -10.38
CA GLU A 228 11.82 -12.79 -9.82
C GLU A 228 11.50 -12.70 -8.33
N ARG A 229 10.34 -13.21 -7.95
CA ARG A 229 9.88 -13.29 -6.56
C ARG A 229 9.69 -14.73 -6.15
N ALA A 230 10.23 -15.09 -5.01
CA ALA A 230 10.02 -16.43 -4.46
C ALA A 230 8.51 -16.68 -4.24
N PRO A 231 8.00 -17.88 -4.57
CA PRO A 231 6.61 -18.23 -4.29
C PRO A 231 6.36 -18.33 -2.80
N VAL A 232 5.18 -17.89 -2.37
CA VAL A 232 4.80 -17.91 -0.96
C VAL A 232 4.30 -19.29 -0.57
N ASN A 233 5.09 -20.03 0.21
CA ASN A 233 4.81 -21.40 0.65
C ASN A 233 4.81 -21.52 2.19
N GLY A 234 4.50 -22.67 2.72
CA GLY A 234 4.80 -23.07 4.10
C GLY A 234 3.92 -22.47 5.20
N TYR A 235 2.71 -21.97 4.89
CA TYR A 235 1.81 -21.49 5.94
C TYR A 235 1.25 -22.65 6.77
N ALA A 236 1.44 -22.52 8.08
CA ALA A 236 0.73 -23.33 9.09
C ALA A 236 0.20 -22.37 10.17
N PRO A 237 -1.05 -22.53 10.61
CA PRO A 237 -1.64 -21.65 11.62
C PRO A 237 -0.87 -21.73 12.93
N LYS A 238 -0.71 -20.58 13.58
CA LYS A 238 -0.04 -20.46 14.87
C LYS A 238 -0.82 -19.55 15.81
N HIS A 239 -0.70 -19.83 17.09
CA HIS A 239 -1.22 -18.96 18.15
C HIS A 239 -0.02 -18.42 18.94
N VAL A 240 0.22 -17.13 18.80
CA VAL A 240 1.38 -16.45 19.39
C VAL A 240 0.88 -15.44 20.42
N VAL A 241 1.48 -15.46 21.60
CA VAL A 241 1.22 -14.46 22.65
C VAL A 241 2.56 -13.90 23.09
N SER A 242 2.68 -12.59 23.08
CA SER A 242 3.82 -11.85 23.60
C SER A 242 3.36 -10.85 24.67
N SER A 243 4.25 -10.49 25.59
CA SER A 243 3.96 -9.53 26.66
C SER A 243 4.78 -8.27 26.48
N LYS A 244 4.17 -7.13 26.78
CA LYS A 244 4.81 -5.80 26.74
C LYS A 244 4.28 -4.91 27.89
N PRO A 245 5.00 -3.86 28.29
CA PRO A 245 4.54 -2.89 29.30
C PRO A 245 3.49 -1.93 28.73
N ILE A 246 2.33 -2.46 28.36
CA ILE A 246 1.19 -1.75 27.74
C ILE A 246 -0.06 -1.88 28.61
N GLN A 247 -1.07 -1.05 28.39
CA GLN A 247 -2.31 -1.07 29.17
C GLN A 247 -3.41 -1.92 28.53
N GLN A 248 -3.51 -1.90 27.20
CA GLN A 248 -4.50 -2.68 26.45
C GLN A 248 -3.83 -3.88 25.77
N ALA A 249 -4.58 -4.94 25.64
CA ALA A 249 -4.16 -6.05 24.79
C ALA A 249 -4.59 -5.79 23.34
N HIS A 250 -3.74 -6.19 22.42
CA HIS A 250 -3.98 -6.13 20.99
C HIS A 250 -4.04 -7.58 20.46
N LEU A 251 -5.00 -7.85 19.61
CA LEU A 251 -5.20 -9.16 19.02
C LEU A 251 -5.45 -9.03 17.52
N VAL A 252 -4.75 -9.85 16.75
CA VAL A 252 -5.07 -10.12 15.33
C VAL A 252 -5.44 -11.58 15.18
N VAL A 253 -6.55 -11.85 14.50
CA VAL A 253 -6.97 -13.18 14.07
C VAL A 253 -7.07 -13.16 12.55
N GLY A 254 -6.33 -14.04 11.86
CA GLY A 254 -6.33 -13.98 10.40
C GLY A 254 -5.71 -15.22 9.75
N THR A 255 -5.65 -15.20 8.43
CA THR A 255 -5.17 -16.28 7.60
C THR A 255 -4.58 -15.77 6.29
N ARG A 256 -3.90 -16.63 5.54
CA ARG A 256 -3.57 -16.33 4.14
C ARG A 256 -4.80 -16.21 3.27
N ALA A 257 -4.73 -15.27 2.34
CA ALA A 257 -5.71 -15.01 1.31
C ALA A 257 -5.05 -15.05 -0.08
N TRP A 258 -5.80 -14.67 -1.09
CA TRP A 258 -5.36 -14.64 -2.48
C TRP A 258 -4.76 -13.28 -2.85
N GLY A 259 -3.91 -13.30 -3.86
CA GLY A 259 -3.29 -12.09 -4.41
C GLY A 259 -4.22 -11.29 -5.33
N LEU A 260 -3.66 -10.20 -5.86
CA LEU A 260 -4.36 -9.25 -6.73
C LEU A 260 -4.84 -9.86 -8.05
N GLU A 261 -4.14 -10.86 -8.60
CA GLU A 261 -4.49 -11.50 -9.86
C GLU A 261 -5.68 -12.46 -9.73
N ASP A 262 -6.05 -12.85 -8.52
CA ASP A 262 -7.13 -13.80 -8.26
C ASP A 262 -8.50 -13.17 -8.54
N GLU A 263 -9.38 -13.90 -9.22
CA GLU A 263 -10.72 -13.46 -9.57
C GLU A 263 -11.58 -13.13 -8.34
N ARG A 264 -11.29 -13.74 -7.20
CA ARG A 264 -12.00 -13.55 -5.93
C ARG A 264 -11.70 -12.21 -5.24
N ARG A 265 -10.73 -11.41 -5.71
CA ARG A 265 -10.32 -10.15 -5.09
C ARG A 265 -11.49 -9.18 -4.81
N THR A 266 -12.44 -9.07 -5.72
CA THR A 266 -13.62 -8.21 -5.53
C THR A 266 -14.54 -8.76 -4.45
N THR A 267 -14.75 -10.07 -4.41
CA THR A 267 -15.54 -10.74 -3.38
C THR A 267 -14.88 -10.63 -2.01
N VAL A 268 -13.54 -10.73 -1.93
CA VAL A 268 -12.76 -10.50 -0.69
C VAL A 268 -12.95 -9.06 -0.21
N SER A 269 -12.93 -8.06 -1.08
CA SER A 269 -13.16 -6.65 -0.73
C SER A 269 -14.58 -6.41 -0.18
N ILE A 270 -15.59 -7.06 -0.78
CA ILE A 270 -16.97 -6.99 -0.28
C ILE A 270 -17.11 -7.71 1.06
N LEU A 271 -16.50 -8.89 1.22
CA LEU A 271 -16.46 -9.63 2.47
C LEU A 271 -15.83 -8.79 3.59
N ASN A 272 -14.71 -8.12 3.29
CA ASN A 272 -14.04 -7.19 4.22
C ASN A 272 -14.97 -6.03 4.62
N THR A 273 -15.67 -5.44 3.66
CA THR A 273 -16.64 -4.36 3.92
C THR A 273 -17.79 -4.84 4.83
N ILE A 274 -18.33 -6.04 4.61
CA ILE A 274 -19.39 -6.64 5.43
C ILE A 274 -18.89 -6.91 6.86
N LEU A 275 -17.70 -7.46 6.99
CA LEU A 275 -17.14 -7.91 8.27
C LEU A 275 -16.71 -6.74 9.14
N GLY A 276 -15.85 -5.85 8.65
CA GLY A 276 -15.19 -4.81 9.45
C GLY A 276 -15.09 -3.42 8.80
N GLY A 277 -15.75 -3.18 7.65
CA GLY A 277 -15.58 -1.96 6.84
C GLY A 277 -16.27 -0.70 7.38
N GLY A 278 -16.59 -0.60 8.68
CA GLY A 278 -17.14 0.61 9.29
C GLY A 278 -18.07 0.35 10.46
N MET A 279 -18.65 1.41 11.03
CA MET A 279 -19.50 1.34 12.23
C MET A 279 -20.72 0.43 12.08
N SER A 280 -21.21 0.21 10.87
CA SER A 280 -22.35 -0.66 10.59
C SER A 280 -21.97 -2.09 10.21
N SER A 281 -20.68 -2.41 10.23
CA SER A 281 -20.15 -3.75 9.97
C SER A 281 -20.49 -4.74 11.09
N ARG A 282 -20.33 -6.03 10.79
CA ARG A 282 -20.66 -7.11 11.74
C ARG A 282 -19.80 -7.05 13.01
N LEU A 283 -18.51 -6.80 12.87
CA LEU A 283 -17.61 -6.69 14.03
C LEU A 283 -18.00 -5.51 14.91
N SER A 284 -18.22 -4.33 14.33
CA SER A 284 -18.63 -3.16 15.07
C SER A 284 -19.95 -3.40 15.81
N GLN A 285 -20.98 -3.87 15.14
CA GLN A 285 -22.31 -4.08 15.73
C GLN A 285 -22.36 -5.25 16.73
N ASN A 286 -21.68 -6.36 16.43
CA ASN A 286 -21.79 -7.59 17.23
C ASN A 286 -20.76 -7.69 18.35
N ILE A 287 -19.68 -6.89 18.33
CA ILE A 287 -18.63 -6.92 19.35
C ILE A 287 -18.53 -5.59 20.07
N ARG A 288 -18.30 -4.48 19.34
CA ARG A 288 -18.13 -3.16 19.95
C ARG A 288 -19.43 -2.65 20.56
N GLU A 289 -20.49 -2.52 19.76
CA GLU A 289 -21.77 -1.94 20.25
C GLU A 289 -22.48 -2.86 21.23
N LYS A 290 -22.53 -4.15 20.94
CA LYS A 290 -23.28 -5.11 21.74
C LYS A 290 -22.64 -5.44 23.10
N TYR A 291 -21.31 -5.54 23.16
CA TYR A 291 -20.60 -5.98 24.36
C TYR A 291 -19.73 -4.90 25.00
N GLY A 292 -19.42 -3.80 24.29
CA GLY A 292 -18.55 -2.74 24.78
C GLY A 292 -17.12 -3.20 25.11
N TYR A 293 -16.62 -4.23 24.41
CA TYR A 293 -15.33 -4.86 24.77
C TYR A 293 -14.14 -4.15 24.18
N CYS A 294 -14.34 -3.36 23.12
CA CYS A 294 -13.25 -2.70 22.40
C CYS A 294 -13.64 -1.30 21.96
N TYR A 295 -12.65 -0.43 21.90
CA TYR A 295 -12.79 0.86 21.23
C TYR A 295 -12.58 0.71 19.72
N SER A 296 -11.61 -0.12 19.32
CA SER A 296 -11.24 -0.35 17.93
C SER A 296 -11.40 -1.82 17.57
N VAL A 297 -12.14 -2.07 16.48
CA VAL A 297 -12.26 -3.37 15.83
C VAL A 297 -12.53 -3.17 14.35
N TYR A 298 -11.74 -3.81 13.50
CA TYR A 298 -11.90 -3.78 12.05
C TYR A 298 -11.32 -5.04 11.40
N SER A 299 -11.71 -5.30 10.17
CA SER A 299 -11.07 -6.30 9.32
C SER A 299 -10.24 -5.63 8.24
N PHE A 300 -9.24 -6.33 7.79
CA PHE A 300 -8.35 -5.91 6.72
C PHE A 300 -8.11 -7.06 5.73
N ALA A 301 -7.81 -6.71 4.50
CA ALA A 301 -7.44 -7.61 3.43
C ALA A 301 -6.28 -7.00 2.66
N ASN A 302 -5.10 -7.55 2.80
CA ASN A 302 -3.91 -7.17 2.05
C ASN A 302 -3.81 -8.07 0.83
N MET A 303 -3.73 -7.48 -0.35
CA MET A 303 -3.57 -8.21 -1.60
C MET A 303 -2.28 -7.77 -2.26
N LEU A 304 -1.34 -8.69 -2.35
CA LEU A 304 -0.07 -8.56 -3.04
C LEU A 304 -0.19 -9.21 -4.43
N ALA A 305 0.84 -9.18 -5.25
CA ALA A 305 0.75 -9.68 -6.62
C ALA A 305 0.21 -11.12 -6.68
N ASP A 306 0.85 -12.06 -5.99
CA ASP A 306 0.56 -13.51 -6.01
C ASP A 306 0.11 -14.08 -4.67
N ALA A 307 0.05 -13.26 -3.63
CA ALA A 307 -0.31 -13.65 -2.27
C ALA A 307 -1.19 -12.61 -1.61
N GLY A 308 -1.78 -12.96 -0.48
CA GLY A 308 -2.54 -12.04 0.33
C GLY A 308 -2.77 -12.59 1.72
N ASP A 309 -3.31 -11.76 2.57
CA ASP A 309 -3.79 -12.13 3.89
C ASP A 309 -5.10 -11.42 4.22
N PHE A 310 -5.85 -12.01 5.11
CA PHE A 310 -7.11 -11.47 5.61
C PHE A 310 -7.12 -11.61 7.14
N GLY A 311 -7.43 -10.53 7.84
CA GLY A 311 -7.45 -10.56 9.28
C GLY A 311 -8.46 -9.62 9.92
N VAL A 312 -8.60 -9.78 11.23
CA VAL A 312 -9.38 -8.93 12.12
C VAL A 312 -8.45 -8.45 13.23
N TYR A 313 -8.34 -7.14 13.37
CA TYR A 313 -7.69 -6.51 14.51
C TYR A 313 -8.73 -6.09 15.55
N ILE A 314 -8.38 -6.24 16.84
CA ILE A 314 -9.18 -5.77 17.96
C ILE A 314 -8.29 -5.37 19.14
N GLY A 315 -8.49 -4.15 19.65
CA GLY A 315 -7.89 -3.67 20.91
C GLY A 315 -8.86 -3.85 22.08
N VAL A 316 -8.45 -4.57 23.13
CA VAL A 316 -9.31 -4.93 24.25
C VAL A 316 -8.60 -4.81 25.60
N ASP A 317 -9.36 -4.83 26.68
CA ASP A 317 -8.86 -5.05 28.02
C ASP A 317 -8.18 -6.43 28.14
N ALA A 318 -7.07 -6.51 28.87
CA ALA A 318 -6.26 -7.73 28.97
C ALA A 318 -7.06 -8.97 29.44
N GLY A 319 -7.98 -8.76 30.39
CA GLY A 319 -8.83 -9.84 30.88
C GLY A 319 -9.90 -10.34 29.89
N LYS A 320 -10.00 -9.72 28.72
CA LYS A 320 -11.04 -10.04 27.72
C LYS A 320 -10.50 -10.65 26.43
N VAL A 321 -9.19 -10.85 26.30
CA VAL A 321 -8.54 -11.33 25.05
C VAL A 321 -9.16 -12.61 24.52
N ASP A 322 -9.26 -13.66 25.34
CA ASP A 322 -9.84 -14.94 24.93
C ASP A 322 -11.31 -14.81 24.53
N ARG A 323 -12.04 -13.97 25.25
CA ARG A 323 -13.45 -13.72 24.93
C ARG A 323 -13.59 -12.97 23.61
N ALA A 324 -12.75 -11.97 23.37
CA ALA A 324 -12.71 -11.22 22.13
C ALA A 324 -12.35 -12.12 20.94
N ARG A 325 -11.31 -12.96 21.08
CA ARG A 325 -10.94 -13.95 20.09
C ARG A 325 -12.13 -14.84 19.72
N HIS A 326 -12.80 -15.41 20.71
CA HIS A 326 -13.97 -16.26 20.49
C HIS A 326 -15.14 -15.54 19.80
N LEU A 327 -15.33 -14.25 20.09
CA LEU A 327 -16.35 -13.45 19.42
C LEU A 327 -15.98 -13.18 17.94
N VAL A 328 -14.71 -12.89 17.65
CA VAL A 328 -14.21 -12.73 16.28
C VAL A 328 -14.39 -14.04 15.50
N GLU A 329 -13.84 -15.15 16.00
CA GLU A 329 -13.95 -16.47 15.38
C GLU A 329 -15.41 -16.86 15.11
N ARG A 330 -16.31 -16.56 16.05
CA ARG A 330 -17.76 -16.77 15.86
C ARG A 330 -18.35 -15.98 14.71
N GLU A 331 -17.94 -14.72 14.51
CA GLU A 331 -18.42 -13.92 13.40
C GLU A 331 -17.84 -14.39 12.05
N LEU A 332 -16.56 -14.82 12.02
CA LEU A 332 -15.93 -15.45 10.87
C LEU A 332 -16.66 -16.76 10.50
N HIS A 333 -16.90 -17.64 11.46
CA HIS A 333 -17.62 -18.89 11.27
C HIS A 333 -19.06 -18.68 10.73
N LYS A 334 -19.75 -17.65 11.21
CA LYS A 334 -21.09 -17.32 10.69
C LYS A 334 -21.07 -16.92 9.23
N LEU A 335 -20.06 -16.17 8.79
CA LEU A 335 -19.90 -15.79 7.39
C LEU A 335 -19.52 -16.99 6.52
N ALA A 336 -18.69 -17.90 7.03
CA ALA A 336 -18.30 -19.14 6.36
C ALA A 336 -19.46 -20.14 6.19
N THR A 337 -20.41 -20.14 7.13
CA THR A 337 -21.49 -21.18 7.16
C THR A 337 -22.86 -20.69 6.74
N ARG A 338 -23.08 -19.36 6.66
CA ARG A 338 -24.38 -18.79 6.38
C ARG A 338 -24.29 -17.74 5.27
N ARG A 339 -25.15 -17.88 4.29
CA ARG A 339 -25.35 -16.87 3.24
C ARG A 339 -25.76 -15.52 3.87
N VAL A 340 -25.11 -14.43 3.47
CA VAL A 340 -25.51 -13.08 3.86
C VAL A 340 -26.84 -12.70 3.18
N SER A 341 -27.64 -11.86 3.81
CA SER A 341 -28.87 -11.38 3.18
C SER A 341 -28.55 -10.46 2.00
N ASP A 342 -29.42 -10.46 0.99
CA ASP A 342 -29.29 -9.59 -0.18
C ASP A 342 -29.24 -8.11 0.22
N ARG A 343 -29.98 -7.72 1.26
CA ARG A 343 -29.92 -6.37 1.84
C ARG A 343 -28.51 -6.03 2.36
N MET A 344 -27.85 -6.97 3.06
CA MET A 344 -26.49 -6.76 3.60
C MET A 344 -25.48 -6.68 2.45
N LEU A 345 -25.57 -7.56 1.47
CA LEU A 345 -24.73 -7.55 0.29
C LEU A 345 -24.86 -6.24 -0.49
N ASN A 346 -26.09 -5.82 -0.81
CA ASN A 346 -26.34 -4.59 -1.57
C ASN A 346 -25.83 -3.35 -0.83
N ARG A 347 -25.96 -3.32 0.51
CA ARG A 347 -25.39 -2.24 1.32
C ARG A 347 -23.85 -2.21 1.24
N ALA A 348 -23.19 -3.36 1.33
CA ALA A 348 -21.74 -3.43 1.21
C ALA A 348 -21.24 -3.00 -0.18
N LYS A 349 -21.92 -3.44 -1.25
CA LYS A 349 -21.64 -3.00 -2.62
C LYS A 349 -21.76 -1.49 -2.77
N THR A 350 -22.85 -0.90 -2.27
CA THR A 350 -23.09 0.54 -2.31
C THR A 350 -22.00 1.30 -1.52
N GLN A 351 -21.64 0.81 -0.32
CA GLN A 351 -20.61 1.40 0.50
C GLN A 351 -19.24 1.34 -0.19
N LEU A 352 -18.86 0.20 -0.76
CA LEU A 352 -17.59 0.02 -1.47
C LEU A 352 -17.51 0.95 -2.68
N LYS A 353 -18.54 0.97 -3.53
CA LYS A 353 -18.62 1.87 -4.69
C LYS A 353 -18.54 3.35 -4.27
N GLY A 354 -19.31 3.73 -3.25
CA GLY A 354 -19.30 5.10 -2.72
C GLY A 354 -17.92 5.53 -2.20
N SER A 355 -17.28 4.69 -1.41
CA SER A 355 -15.91 4.97 -0.90
C SER A 355 -14.89 5.11 -2.01
N MET A 356 -14.98 4.27 -3.05
CA MET A 356 -14.09 4.36 -4.21
C MET A 356 -14.30 5.65 -4.99
N MET A 357 -15.57 6.01 -5.30
CA MET A 357 -15.88 7.21 -6.08
C MET A 357 -15.49 8.49 -5.34
N LEU A 358 -15.84 8.61 -4.05
CA LEU A 358 -15.44 9.75 -3.22
C LEU A 358 -13.91 9.84 -3.07
N GLY A 359 -13.23 8.69 -2.95
CA GLY A 359 -11.77 8.66 -2.90
C GLY A 359 -11.11 9.22 -4.17
N LEU A 360 -11.73 9.04 -5.33
CA LEU A 360 -11.22 9.51 -6.62
C LEU A 360 -11.48 11.01 -6.90
N GLU A 361 -12.08 11.76 -5.98
CA GLU A 361 -12.07 13.22 -6.03
C GLU A 361 -10.66 13.79 -5.81
N SER A 362 -9.80 13.06 -5.11
CA SER A 362 -8.40 13.41 -4.88
C SER A 362 -7.50 13.05 -6.08
N MET A 363 -6.78 14.01 -6.62
CA MET A 363 -5.79 13.77 -7.69
C MET A 363 -4.69 12.81 -7.21
N SER A 364 -4.31 12.88 -5.95
CA SER A 364 -3.33 11.92 -5.38
C SER A 364 -3.85 10.49 -5.40
N ASN A 365 -5.10 10.26 -5.02
CA ASN A 365 -5.69 8.93 -5.05
C ASN A 365 -5.82 8.38 -6.49
N ARG A 366 -6.12 9.24 -7.46
CA ARG A 366 -6.12 8.87 -8.88
C ARG A 366 -4.74 8.46 -9.35
N MET A 367 -3.72 9.28 -9.08
CA MET A 367 -2.33 8.98 -9.39
C MET A 367 -1.88 7.66 -8.72
N MET A 368 -2.20 7.48 -7.42
CA MET A 368 -1.89 6.28 -6.67
C MET A 368 -2.56 5.03 -7.26
N ARG A 369 -3.84 5.14 -7.63
CA ARG A 369 -4.58 4.05 -8.27
C ARG A 369 -3.95 3.65 -9.59
N MET A 370 -3.65 4.62 -10.46
CA MET A 370 -3.06 4.35 -11.78
C MET A 370 -1.70 3.67 -11.66
N GLY A 371 -0.82 4.17 -10.80
CA GLY A 371 0.50 3.60 -10.61
C GLY A 371 0.45 2.16 -10.08
N LYS A 372 -0.38 1.91 -9.07
CA LYS A 372 -0.57 0.55 -8.51
C LYS A 372 -1.17 -0.42 -9.54
N VAL A 373 -2.19 0.01 -10.27
CA VAL A 373 -2.86 -0.81 -11.28
C VAL A 373 -1.92 -1.11 -12.44
N GLU A 374 -1.14 -0.13 -12.90
CA GLU A 374 -0.17 -0.32 -13.96
C GLU A 374 0.98 -1.26 -13.55
N LEU A 375 1.48 -1.16 -12.30
CA LEU A 375 2.49 -2.08 -11.78
C LEU A 375 1.98 -3.52 -11.67
N ALA A 376 0.74 -3.68 -11.21
CA ALA A 376 0.18 -5.00 -10.91
C ALA A 376 -0.37 -5.71 -12.16
N PHE A 377 -0.98 -4.99 -13.08
CA PHE A 377 -1.77 -5.61 -14.15
C PHE A 377 -1.34 -5.21 -15.57
N GLU A 378 -0.50 -4.20 -15.72
CA GLU A 378 -0.10 -3.61 -17.02
C GLU A 378 -1.29 -3.24 -17.93
N ARG A 379 -2.44 -2.97 -17.33
CA ARG A 379 -3.68 -2.58 -18.00
C ARG A 379 -4.50 -1.63 -17.14
N TYR A 380 -5.34 -0.84 -17.76
CA TYR A 380 -6.29 0.02 -17.07
C TYR A 380 -7.64 -0.68 -16.89
N PHE A 381 -8.26 -0.46 -15.74
CA PHE A 381 -9.65 -0.80 -15.48
C PHE A 381 -10.44 0.48 -15.36
N THR A 382 -11.44 0.64 -16.21
CA THR A 382 -12.37 1.77 -16.09
C THR A 382 -13.16 1.68 -14.78
N LEU A 383 -13.73 2.80 -14.34
CA LEU A 383 -14.58 2.78 -13.15
C LEU A 383 -15.83 1.93 -13.39
N ASP A 384 -16.36 1.93 -14.61
CA ASP A 384 -17.51 1.11 -14.98
C ASP A 384 -17.19 -0.38 -14.93
N ASP A 385 -16.00 -0.80 -15.38
CA ASP A 385 -15.53 -2.19 -15.22
C ASP A 385 -15.51 -2.60 -13.75
N VAL A 386 -14.95 -1.75 -12.89
CA VAL A 386 -14.86 -2.03 -11.46
C VAL A 386 -16.26 -2.07 -10.82
N ILE A 387 -17.15 -1.15 -11.17
CA ILE A 387 -18.55 -1.14 -10.72
C ILE A 387 -19.27 -2.41 -11.16
N ALA A 388 -19.10 -2.83 -12.42
CA ALA A 388 -19.70 -4.04 -12.94
C ALA A 388 -19.22 -5.30 -12.19
N HIS A 389 -17.92 -5.39 -11.87
CA HIS A 389 -17.38 -6.48 -11.06
C HIS A 389 -17.98 -6.49 -9.65
N VAL A 390 -18.09 -5.31 -8.99
CA VAL A 390 -18.70 -5.20 -7.66
C VAL A 390 -20.19 -5.60 -7.72
N ASP A 391 -20.93 -5.15 -8.74
CA ASP A 391 -22.36 -5.46 -8.87
C ASP A 391 -22.60 -6.93 -9.25
N GLY A 392 -21.65 -7.58 -9.91
CA GLY A 392 -21.73 -9.00 -10.27
C GLY A 392 -21.62 -9.97 -9.09
N VAL A 393 -20.96 -9.59 -7.98
CA VAL A 393 -20.75 -10.49 -6.84
C VAL A 393 -22.07 -10.94 -6.20
N THR A 394 -22.19 -12.24 -5.94
CA THR A 394 -23.36 -12.87 -5.32
C THR A 394 -23.16 -13.15 -3.84
N ALA A 395 -24.24 -13.37 -3.10
CA ALA A 395 -24.15 -13.73 -1.69
C ALA A 395 -23.61 -15.16 -1.45
N ASP A 396 -23.73 -16.03 -2.46
CA ASP A 396 -23.15 -17.37 -2.42
C ASP A 396 -21.64 -17.30 -2.61
N GLU A 397 -21.13 -16.50 -3.54
CA GLU A 397 -19.68 -16.26 -3.68
C GLU A 397 -19.06 -15.67 -2.41
N VAL A 398 -19.74 -14.74 -1.74
CA VAL A 398 -19.28 -14.20 -0.44
C VAL A 398 -19.17 -15.29 0.62
N ARG A 399 -20.17 -16.20 0.69
CA ARG A 399 -20.12 -17.35 1.60
C ARG A 399 -18.97 -18.31 1.25
N ASP A 400 -18.81 -18.63 -0.03
CA ASP A 400 -17.82 -19.60 -0.50
C ASP A 400 -16.39 -19.09 -0.28
N VAL A 401 -16.16 -17.80 -0.53
CA VAL A 401 -14.89 -17.11 -0.20
C VAL A 401 -14.68 -17.10 1.33
N ALA A 402 -15.69 -16.77 2.11
CA ALA A 402 -15.59 -16.79 3.57
C ALA A 402 -15.34 -18.21 4.10
N ALA A 403 -15.95 -19.25 3.53
CA ALA A 403 -15.73 -20.64 3.90
C ALA A 403 -14.27 -21.06 3.63
N ALA A 404 -13.73 -20.68 2.47
CA ALA A 404 -12.35 -20.99 2.11
C ALA A 404 -11.31 -20.24 2.97
N LEU A 405 -11.62 -19.03 3.43
CA LEU A 405 -10.72 -18.25 4.28
C LEU A 405 -10.81 -18.63 5.76
N PHE A 406 -12.02 -18.80 6.28
CA PHE A 406 -12.29 -18.86 7.72
C PHE A 406 -12.52 -20.26 8.26
N GLU A 407 -11.98 -21.25 7.60
CA GLU A 407 -11.86 -22.59 8.17
C GLU A 407 -11.05 -22.51 9.47
N THR A 408 -11.61 -23.01 10.58
CA THR A 408 -11.04 -22.79 11.92
C THR A 408 -9.60 -23.26 12.02
N GLU A 409 -9.27 -24.35 11.35
CA GLU A 409 -7.93 -24.93 11.34
C GLU A 409 -6.91 -24.15 10.53
N ARG A 410 -7.34 -23.08 9.84
CA ARG A 410 -6.47 -22.19 9.05
C ARG A 410 -6.21 -20.85 9.72
N LEU A 411 -6.86 -20.55 10.84
CA LEU A 411 -6.74 -19.25 11.48
C LEU A 411 -5.52 -19.19 12.40
N SER A 412 -4.66 -18.20 12.20
CA SER A 412 -3.65 -17.79 13.17
C SER A 412 -4.22 -16.74 14.13
N SER A 413 -3.71 -16.69 15.35
CA SER A 413 -3.99 -15.60 16.27
C SER A 413 -2.71 -15.09 16.92
N ILE A 414 -2.52 -13.78 16.88
CA ILE A 414 -1.39 -13.08 17.47
C ILE A 414 -1.93 -12.12 18.53
N ALA A 415 -1.39 -12.18 19.73
CA ALA A 415 -1.77 -11.29 20.82
C ALA A 415 -0.54 -10.64 21.45
N ILE A 416 -0.60 -9.32 21.66
CA ILE A 416 0.31 -8.60 22.53
C ILE A 416 -0.49 -8.23 23.77
N VAL A 417 -0.06 -8.73 24.93
CA VAL A 417 -0.78 -8.53 26.20
C VAL A 417 0.06 -7.72 27.19
N PRO A 418 -0.57 -7.00 28.13
CA PRO A 418 0.15 -6.37 29.21
C PRO A 418 1.00 -7.38 30.01
N GLU A 419 2.20 -6.96 30.40
CA GLU A 419 3.00 -7.68 31.37
C GLU A 419 2.21 -7.81 32.68
N SER A 420 2.21 -9.01 33.25
CA SER A 420 1.63 -9.19 34.58
C SER A 420 2.45 -8.40 35.59
N ALA A 421 1.80 -7.49 36.33
CA ALA A 421 2.44 -6.73 37.39
C ALA A 421 2.92 -7.63 38.53
#